data_119454d2a196d6fe8b70373f0a79fe56
#
_entry.id   119454d2a196d6fe8b70373f0a79fe56
#
_cell.length_a   1.000
_cell.length_b   1.000
_cell.length_c   1.000
_cell.angle_alpha   90.00
_cell.angle_beta   90.00
_cell.angle_gamma   90.00
#
_symmetry.space_group_name_H-M   'P 1'
#
loop_
_entity.id
_entity.type
_entity.pdbx_description
1 polymer ?
#
loop_
_entity_poly.entity_id
_entity_poly.type
_entity_poly.pdbx_seq_one_letter_code
_entity_poly.pdbx_strand_id
1 'polypeptide(L)'
;AKFDETVEVAFRLGVDPRKADQLVRGTVNLPNGSGKSVRVAVFAQGPKATEAREAGADVVGGEDLVEQVMGGQIDFDAAVASPDMMATVGKAGRVLGPRGLMPNPKTGTVTNDIAKAVQDIKGGKVEYRTDRTGNVHMIIGKKSFSDRQLLENYVAVVDEILRGRPSAAKGKYVKSLTLTTTMGPGIAIDTNRLKDTDAPRAEAPA
;
A
#
# COMPACT_ATOMS: atom_id res chain seq x y z
N ALA A 1 -10.96 21.92 0.05
CA ALA A 1 -12.16 21.09 0.19
C ALA A 1 -12.74 21.18 1.60
N LYS A 2 -13.98 20.70 1.81
CA LYS A 2 -14.66 20.70 3.11
C LYS A 2 -14.33 19.45 3.95
N PHE A 3 -13.43 18.60 3.48
CA PHE A 3 -13.00 17.36 4.14
C PHE A 3 -11.47 17.29 4.18
N ASP A 4 -10.93 16.41 5.00
CA ASP A 4 -9.49 16.15 5.09
C ASP A 4 -9.03 15.34 3.86
N GLU A 5 -8.45 16.06 2.89
CA GLU A 5 -8.02 15.49 1.62
C GLU A 5 -6.86 14.53 1.79
N THR A 6 -6.83 13.50 0.97
CA THR A 6 -5.68 12.61 0.86
C THR A 6 -4.61 13.28 -0.01
N VAL A 7 -3.37 13.20 0.43
CA VAL A 7 -2.19 13.62 -0.36
C VAL A 7 -1.61 12.38 -1.03
N GLU A 8 -1.47 12.44 -2.34
CA GLU A 8 -1.08 11.30 -3.18
C GLU A 8 0.09 11.65 -4.09
N VAL A 9 0.88 10.63 -4.42
CA VAL A 9 1.93 10.73 -5.42
C VAL A 9 1.66 9.75 -6.56
N ALA A 10 1.84 10.23 -7.79
CA ALA A 10 1.73 9.43 -9.01
C ALA A 10 3.09 9.39 -9.72
N PHE A 11 3.67 8.20 -9.82
CA PHE A 11 4.90 7.94 -10.56
C PHE A 11 4.58 7.42 -11.94
N ARG A 12 5.22 7.95 -12.97
CA ARG A 12 5.31 7.34 -14.29
C ARG A 12 6.65 6.63 -14.40
N LEU A 13 6.62 5.31 -14.45
CA LEU A 13 7.83 4.50 -14.52
C LEU A 13 8.19 4.15 -15.97
N GLY A 14 9.48 3.98 -16.22
CA GLY A 14 10.04 3.56 -17.51
C GLY A 14 10.06 2.03 -17.62
N VAL A 15 8.93 1.37 -17.36
CA VAL A 15 8.75 -0.08 -17.43
C VAL A 15 7.66 -0.46 -18.42
N ASP A 16 7.72 -1.69 -18.94
CA ASP A 16 6.66 -2.27 -19.74
C ASP A 16 5.86 -3.26 -18.88
N PRO A 17 4.66 -2.86 -18.39
CA PRO A 17 3.88 -3.71 -17.48
C PRO A 17 3.29 -4.96 -18.13
N ARG A 18 3.42 -5.12 -19.47
CA ARG A 18 3.05 -6.34 -20.19
C ARG A 18 4.04 -7.47 -19.95
N LYS A 19 5.26 -7.12 -19.55
CA LYS A 19 6.33 -8.06 -19.27
C LYS A 19 6.38 -8.36 -17.77
N ALA A 20 6.27 -9.62 -17.41
CA ALA A 20 6.22 -10.06 -16.02
C ALA A 20 7.49 -9.69 -15.22
N ASP A 21 8.64 -9.62 -15.87
CA ASP A 21 9.94 -9.23 -15.32
C ASP A 21 10.10 -7.72 -15.09
N GLN A 22 9.21 -6.91 -15.67
CA GLN A 22 9.17 -5.45 -15.52
C GLN A 22 8.00 -4.97 -14.68
N LEU A 23 7.17 -5.88 -14.16
CA LEU A 23 6.07 -5.53 -13.27
C LEU A 23 6.60 -5.11 -11.91
N VAL A 24 6.45 -3.84 -11.56
CA VAL A 24 6.84 -3.30 -10.25
C VAL A 24 5.67 -3.45 -9.28
N ARG A 25 5.93 -4.13 -8.18
CA ARG A 25 4.95 -4.40 -7.12
C ARG A 25 5.68 -4.61 -5.81
N GLY A 26 5.18 -4.03 -4.75
CA GLY A 26 5.75 -4.16 -3.42
C GLY A 26 4.88 -3.54 -2.35
N THR A 27 5.48 -3.35 -1.19
CA THR A 27 4.86 -2.67 -0.06
C THR A 27 5.82 -1.64 0.51
N VAL A 28 5.32 -0.53 0.99
CA VAL A 28 6.08 0.49 1.70
C VAL A 28 5.49 0.66 3.09
N ASN A 29 6.34 0.81 4.08
CA ASN A 29 5.94 1.23 5.42
C ASN A 29 6.05 2.75 5.50
N LEU A 30 4.92 3.43 5.72
CA LEU A 30 4.90 4.87 5.92
C LEU A 30 5.22 5.17 7.40
N PRO A 31 6.31 5.89 7.71
CA PRO A 31 6.69 6.17 9.09
C PRO A 31 5.60 6.82 9.93
N ASN A 32 4.79 7.69 9.30
CA ASN A 32 3.70 8.42 9.96
C ASN A 32 2.31 7.83 9.62
N GLY A 33 2.26 6.63 9.03
CA GLY A 33 1.02 6.01 8.59
C GLY A 33 0.40 6.71 7.38
N SER A 34 -0.75 6.20 6.92
CA SER A 34 -1.51 6.77 5.79
C SER A 34 -2.58 7.79 6.22
N GLY A 35 -2.83 7.95 7.53
CA GLY A 35 -3.92 8.76 8.08
C GLY A 35 -5.32 8.18 7.87
N LYS A 36 -5.42 6.93 7.38
CA LYS A 36 -6.67 6.19 7.26
C LYS A 36 -6.67 5.03 8.26
N SER A 37 -7.75 4.88 9.02
CA SER A 37 -7.96 3.66 9.80
C SER A 37 -8.32 2.52 8.84
N VAL A 38 -7.42 1.55 8.71
CA VAL A 38 -7.59 0.39 7.84
C VAL A 38 -8.26 -0.73 8.62
N ARG A 39 -9.39 -1.24 8.11
CA ARG A 39 -10.02 -2.44 8.65
C ARG A 39 -9.37 -3.66 8.04
N VAL A 40 -8.80 -4.52 8.89
CA VAL A 40 -8.03 -5.69 8.47
C VAL A 40 -8.86 -6.96 8.69
N ALA A 41 -9.06 -7.71 7.61
CA ALA A 41 -9.62 -9.06 7.66
C ALA A 41 -8.50 -10.09 7.69
N VAL A 42 -8.67 -11.14 8.50
CA VAL A 42 -7.71 -12.24 8.60
C VAL A 42 -8.41 -13.57 8.31
N PHE A 43 -7.95 -14.26 7.29
CA PHE A 43 -8.37 -15.60 6.94
C PHE A 43 -7.46 -16.62 7.65
N ALA A 44 -7.89 -17.10 8.81
CA ALA A 44 -7.15 -18.05 9.62
C ALA A 44 -8.11 -18.94 10.42
N GLN A 45 -7.62 -20.12 10.82
CA GLN A 45 -8.34 -21.06 11.66
C GLN A 45 -7.51 -21.46 12.89
N GLY A 46 -8.20 -21.92 13.95
CA GLY A 46 -7.56 -22.43 15.16
C GLY A 46 -6.75 -21.37 15.91
N PRO A 47 -5.53 -21.71 16.40
CA PRO A 47 -4.71 -20.81 17.21
C PRO A 47 -4.37 -19.50 16.49
N LYS A 48 -4.16 -19.55 15.17
CA LYS A 48 -3.85 -18.36 14.34
C LYS A 48 -5.01 -17.36 14.30
N ALA A 49 -6.25 -17.81 14.43
CA ALA A 49 -7.41 -16.93 14.51
C ALA A 49 -7.46 -16.16 15.85
N THR A 50 -7.04 -16.81 16.95
CA THR A 50 -6.93 -16.15 18.25
C THR A 50 -5.82 -15.10 18.25
N GLU A 51 -4.65 -15.45 17.72
CA GLU A 51 -3.51 -14.55 17.53
C GLU A 51 -3.89 -13.32 16.69
N ALA A 52 -4.67 -13.52 15.62
CA ALA A 52 -5.17 -12.43 14.80
C ALA A 52 -6.07 -11.45 15.57
N ARG A 53 -6.95 -11.96 16.44
CA ARG A 53 -7.83 -11.12 17.28
C ARG A 53 -7.03 -10.35 18.32
N GLU A 54 -6.07 -10.99 18.96
CA GLU A 54 -5.17 -10.35 19.94
C GLU A 54 -4.30 -9.26 19.28
N ALA A 55 -3.89 -9.47 18.02
CA ALA A 55 -3.19 -8.45 17.23
C ALA A 55 -4.08 -7.29 16.77
N GLY A 56 -5.39 -7.35 17.03
CA GLY A 56 -6.33 -6.29 16.73
C GLY A 56 -6.94 -6.36 15.32
N ALA A 57 -7.00 -7.52 14.69
CA ALA A 57 -7.74 -7.68 13.42
C ALA A 57 -9.23 -7.37 13.62
N ASP A 58 -9.85 -6.68 12.66
CA ASP A 58 -11.23 -6.23 12.77
C ASP A 58 -12.22 -7.34 12.40
N VAL A 59 -11.83 -8.19 11.46
CA VAL A 59 -12.63 -9.35 11.02
C VAL A 59 -11.72 -10.57 10.98
N VAL A 60 -12.10 -11.64 11.67
CA VAL A 60 -11.33 -12.89 11.68
C VAL A 60 -12.28 -14.06 11.43
N GLY A 61 -11.98 -14.85 10.42
CA GLY A 61 -12.78 -16.03 10.07
C GLY A 61 -12.04 -17.01 9.19
N GLY A 62 -12.63 -18.17 9.02
CA GLY A 62 -12.15 -19.24 8.17
C GLY A 62 -12.95 -19.35 6.87
N GLU A 63 -13.57 -20.52 6.66
CA GLU A 63 -14.43 -20.76 5.49
C GLU A 63 -15.71 -19.91 5.53
N ASP A 64 -16.25 -19.68 6.71
CA ASP A 64 -17.40 -18.82 6.96
C ASP A 64 -17.18 -17.40 6.40
N LEU A 65 -16.01 -16.81 6.66
CA LEU A 65 -15.64 -15.50 6.13
C LEU A 65 -15.47 -15.53 4.60
N VAL A 66 -14.93 -16.61 4.05
CA VAL A 66 -14.81 -16.77 2.59
C VAL A 66 -16.20 -16.82 1.93
N GLU A 67 -17.16 -17.51 2.52
CA GLU A 67 -18.56 -17.56 2.04
C GLU A 67 -19.22 -16.20 2.09
N GLN A 68 -19.05 -15.42 3.15
CA GLN A 68 -19.54 -14.03 3.27
C GLN A 68 -18.96 -13.14 2.15
N VAL A 69 -17.66 -13.25 1.91
CA VAL A 69 -16.99 -12.50 0.83
C VAL A 69 -17.52 -12.92 -0.55
N MET A 70 -17.76 -14.21 -0.79
CA MET A 70 -18.36 -14.71 -2.01
C MET A 70 -19.80 -14.19 -2.19
N GLY A 71 -20.54 -14.01 -1.08
CA GLY A 71 -21.85 -13.36 -1.04
C GLY A 71 -21.82 -11.85 -1.26
N GLY A 72 -20.62 -11.24 -1.39
CA GLY A 72 -20.45 -9.81 -1.65
C GLY A 72 -20.32 -8.95 -0.40
N GLN A 73 -20.32 -9.52 0.80
CA GLN A 73 -20.10 -8.79 2.05
C GLN A 73 -18.60 -8.58 2.25
N ILE A 74 -18.11 -7.37 1.99
CA ILE A 74 -16.70 -7.00 2.14
C ILE A 74 -16.63 -5.72 2.97
N ASP A 75 -16.44 -5.88 4.27
CA ASP A 75 -16.38 -4.80 5.25
C ASP A 75 -14.96 -4.54 5.75
N PHE A 76 -13.95 -4.73 4.88
CA PHE A 76 -12.55 -4.55 5.20
C PHE A 76 -11.78 -3.88 4.04
N ASP A 77 -10.67 -3.25 4.38
CA ASP A 77 -9.82 -2.51 3.45
C ASP A 77 -8.51 -3.27 3.11
N ALA A 78 -8.14 -4.24 3.92
CA ALA A 78 -6.97 -5.10 3.70
C ALA A 78 -7.26 -6.53 4.17
N ALA A 79 -6.60 -7.50 3.55
CA ALA A 79 -6.78 -8.90 3.88
C ALA A 79 -5.45 -9.60 4.08
N VAL A 80 -5.35 -10.38 5.16
CA VAL A 80 -4.23 -11.27 5.49
C VAL A 80 -4.74 -12.70 5.49
N ALA A 81 -3.93 -13.64 5.04
CA ALA A 81 -4.29 -15.05 5.07
C ALA A 81 -3.13 -15.90 5.58
N SER A 82 -3.47 -16.96 6.33
CA SER A 82 -2.51 -18.02 6.57
C SER A 82 -2.28 -18.83 5.30
N PRO A 83 -1.08 -19.39 5.07
CA PRO A 83 -0.80 -20.21 3.89
C PRO A 83 -1.79 -21.36 3.72
N ASP A 84 -2.22 -21.96 4.83
CA ASP A 84 -3.14 -23.11 4.86
C ASP A 84 -4.52 -22.74 4.29
N MET A 85 -4.97 -21.50 4.50
CA MET A 85 -6.27 -21.01 4.04
C MET A 85 -6.28 -20.54 2.58
N MET A 86 -5.12 -20.42 1.93
CA MET A 86 -5.03 -19.88 0.57
C MET A 86 -5.81 -20.68 -0.47
N ALA A 87 -5.93 -22.02 -0.29
CA ALA A 87 -6.74 -22.85 -1.17
C ALA A 87 -8.24 -22.47 -1.11
N THR A 88 -8.74 -22.16 0.09
CA THR A 88 -10.13 -21.74 0.32
C THR A 88 -10.35 -20.29 -0.11
N VAL A 89 -9.44 -19.38 0.27
CA VAL A 89 -9.47 -17.95 -0.13
C VAL A 89 -9.39 -17.79 -1.65
N GLY A 90 -8.70 -18.72 -2.34
CA GLY A 90 -8.63 -18.76 -3.80
C GLY A 90 -10.01 -18.84 -4.48
N LYS A 91 -11.01 -19.46 -3.85
CA LYS A 91 -12.40 -19.51 -4.34
C LYS A 91 -13.03 -18.11 -4.42
N ALA A 92 -12.70 -17.22 -3.46
CA ALA A 92 -13.14 -15.82 -3.44
C ALA A 92 -12.29 -14.89 -4.35
N GLY A 93 -11.30 -15.42 -5.05
CA GLY A 93 -10.39 -14.64 -5.90
C GLY A 93 -11.08 -13.83 -6.99
N ARG A 94 -12.24 -14.29 -7.50
CA ARG A 94 -13.06 -13.55 -8.47
C ARG A 94 -13.65 -12.26 -7.89
N VAL A 95 -13.85 -12.21 -6.57
CA VAL A 95 -14.43 -11.07 -5.84
C VAL A 95 -13.32 -10.18 -5.29
N LEU A 96 -12.31 -10.78 -4.65
CA LEU A 96 -11.19 -10.07 -4.02
C LEU A 96 -10.19 -9.51 -5.04
N GLY A 97 -9.94 -10.25 -6.15
CA GLY A 97 -8.94 -9.89 -7.16
C GLY A 97 -9.17 -8.52 -7.80
N PRO A 98 -10.36 -8.25 -8.39
CA PRO A 98 -10.66 -6.94 -9.00
C PRO A 98 -10.61 -5.77 -8.02
N ARG A 99 -10.84 -6.03 -6.74
CA ARG A 99 -10.80 -5.01 -5.67
C ARG A 99 -9.40 -4.80 -5.09
N GLY A 100 -8.40 -5.59 -5.52
CA GLY A 100 -7.04 -5.51 -4.99
C GLY A 100 -6.87 -6.05 -3.56
N LEU A 101 -7.88 -6.79 -3.04
CA LEU A 101 -7.91 -7.30 -1.66
C LEU A 101 -7.41 -8.75 -1.55
N MET A 102 -6.94 -9.34 -2.65
CA MET A 102 -6.47 -10.73 -2.65
C MET A 102 -5.12 -10.84 -1.93
N PRO A 103 -5.03 -11.63 -0.85
CA PRO A 103 -3.76 -11.85 -0.15
C PRO A 103 -2.69 -12.43 -1.08
N ASN A 104 -1.44 -11.99 -0.92
CA ASN A 104 -0.34 -12.39 -1.78
C ASN A 104 0.96 -12.57 -0.99
N PRO A 105 1.71 -13.66 -1.23
CA PRO A 105 3.01 -13.90 -0.58
C PRO A 105 4.04 -12.80 -0.87
N LYS A 106 4.03 -12.23 -2.08
CA LYS A 106 5.00 -11.20 -2.49
C LYS A 106 4.84 -9.87 -1.73
N THR A 107 3.65 -9.59 -1.22
CA THR A 107 3.35 -8.40 -0.41
C THR A 107 3.37 -8.69 1.08
N GLY A 108 3.68 -9.95 1.45
CA GLY A 108 3.72 -10.38 2.85
C GLY A 108 2.36 -10.45 3.53
N THR A 109 1.26 -10.43 2.76
CA THR A 109 -0.11 -10.59 3.26
C THR A 109 -0.52 -12.06 3.35
N VAL A 110 0.32 -12.98 2.85
CA VAL A 110 0.22 -14.42 3.14
C VAL A 110 1.43 -14.80 3.98
N THR A 111 1.20 -15.07 5.27
CA THR A 111 2.27 -15.33 6.23
C THR A 111 1.80 -16.23 7.36
N ASN A 112 2.76 -16.88 8.02
CA ASN A 112 2.50 -17.60 9.27
C ASN A 112 2.49 -16.65 10.49
N ASP A 113 3.21 -15.53 10.41
CA ASP A 113 3.25 -14.49 11.46
C ASP A 113 2.13 -13.47 11.19
N ILE A 114 0.92 -13.83 11.61
CA ILE A 114 -0.28 -13.03 11.37
C ILE A 114 -0.29 -11.77 12.21
N ALA A 115 0.17 -11.86 13.47
CA ALA A 115 0.19 -10.73 14.38
C ALA A 115 1.02 -9.57 13.81
N LYS A 116 2.22 -9.86 13.35
CA LYS A 116 3.10 -8.87 12.73
C LYS A 116 2.49 -8.27 11.46
N ALA A 117 1.89 -9.11 10.60
CA ALA A 117 1.27 -8.62 9.37
C ALA A 117 0.11 -7.65 9.65
N VAL A 118 -0.73 -7.95 10.66
CA VAL A 118 -1.83 -7.06 11.08
C VAL A 118 -1.29 -5.76 11.64
N GLN A 119 -0.27 -5.82 12.51
CA GLN A 119 0.37 -4.63 13.08
C GLN A 119 1.03 -3.77 12.01
N ASP A 120 1.74 -4.37 11.06
CA ASP A 120 2.37 -3.66 9.94
C ASP A 120 1.33 -2.91 9.11
N ILE A 121 0.21 -3.56 8.75
CA ILE A 121 -0.85 -2.93 7.95
C ILE A 121 -1.50 -1.79 8.73
N LYS A 122 -1.81 -1.98 10.00
CA LYS A 122 -2.35 -0.92 10.87
C LYS A 122 -1.34 0.18 11.14
N GLY A 123 -0.05 -0.15 11.14
CA GLY A 123 1.08 0.78 11.25
C GLY A 123 1.34 1.64 10.02
N GLY A 124 0.62 1.42 8.91
CA GLY A 124 0.76 2.23 7.70
C GLY A 124 1.47 1.55 6.53
N LYS A 125 1.52 0.21 6.52
CA LYS A 125 2.01 -0.54 5.36
C LYS A 125 1.02 -0.43 4.21
N VAL A 126 1.48 0.15 3.10
CA VAL A 126 0.69 0.35 1.87
C VAL A 126 1.26 -0.52 0.75
N GLU A 127 0.39 -1.25 0.06
CA GLU A 127 0.76 -2.00 -1.14
C GLU A 127 0.73 -1.08 -2.36
N TYR A 128 1.70 -1.26 -3.27
CA TYR A 128 1.71 -0.58 -4.55
C TYR A 128 1.93 -1.56 -5.71
N ARG A 129 1.37 -1.20 -6.85
CA ARG A 129 1.49 -1.98 -8.08
C ARG A 129 1.43 -1.06 -9.29
N THR A 130 2.24 -1.34 -10.31
CA THR A 130 2.11 -0.67 -11.61
C THR A 130 0.78 -1.00 -12.29
N ASP A 131 0.15 0.03 -12.85
CA ASP A 131 -1.00 -0.10 -13.72
C ASP A 131 -0.60 -0.59 -15.13
N ARG A 132 -1.57 -0.71 -16.04
CA ARG A 132 -1.35 -1.15 -17.43
C ARG A 132 -0.51 -0.18 -18.26
N THR A 133 -0.31 1.04 -17.79
CA THR A 133 0.41 2.11 -18.47
C THR A 133 1.76 2.41 -17.83
N GLY A 134 2.13 1.67 -16.76
CA GLY A 134 3.39 1.83 -16.06
C GLY A 134 3.38 2.94 -15.01
N ASN A 135 2.19 3.34 -14.53
CA ASN A 135 2.07 4.28 -13.42
C ASN A 135 1.95 3.52 -12.09
N VAL A 136 2.40 4.16 -11.02
CA VAL A 136 2.19 3.74 -9.63
C VAL A 136 1.55 4.91 -8.89
N HIS A 137 0.43 4.65 -8.23
CA HIS A 137 -0.28 5.62 -7.41
C HIS A 137 -0.15 5.21 -5.94
N MET A 138 0.24 6.15 -5.09
CA MET A 138 0.44 5.89 -3.66
C MET A 138 -0.03 7.05 -2.82
N ILE A 139 -0.64 6.73 -1.68
CA ILE A 139 -1.00 7.69 -0.65
C ILE A 139 0.24 7.95 0.20
N ILE A 140 0.50 9.23 0.52
CA ILE A 140 1.57 9.63 1.44
C ILE A 140 1.05 10.23 2.74
N GLY A 141 -0.25 10.53 2.83
CA GLY A 141 -0.87 11.03 4.05
C GLY A 141 -2.14 11.81 3.81
N LYS A 142 -2.48 12.61 4.78
CA LYS A 142 -3.64 13.52 4.79
C LYS A 142 -3.19 14.98 4.79
N LYS A 143 -4.06 15.87 4.33
CA LYS A 143 -3.84 17.31 4.38
C LYS A 143 -3.63 17.82 5.82
N SER A 144 -4.19 17.14 6.81
CA SER A 144 -4.01 17.42 8.24
C SER A 144 -2.63 17.07 8.79
N PHE A 145 -1.82 16.32 8.03
CA PHE A 145 -0.45 16.00 8.42
C PHE A 145 0.43 17.25 8.35
N SER A 146 1.44 17.33 9.22
CA SER A 146 2.47 18.36 9.11
C SER A 146 3.34 18.14 7.87
N ASP A 147 3.96 19.20 7.38
CA ASP A 147 4.86 19.15 6.22
C ASP A 147 5.99 18.12 6.44
N ARG A 148 6.51 18.05 7.66
CA ARG A 148 7.55 17.08 8.03
C ARG A 148 7.06 15.64 7.91
N GLN A 149 5.85 15.32 8.38
CA GLN A 149 5.28 13.98 8.29
C GLN A 149 5.05 13.57 6.84
N LEU A 150 4.55 14.49 6.02
CA LEU A 150 4.37 14.25 4.58
C LEU A 150 5.71 14.04 3.88
N LEU A 151 6.73 14.81 4.24
CA LEU A 151 8.08 14.68 3.67
C LEU A 151 8.72 13.33 4.05
N GLU A 152 8.63 12.92 5.30
CA GLU A 152 9.17 11.64 5.76
C GLU A 152 8.48 10.47 5.03
N ASN A 153 7.15 10.50 4.88
CA ASN A 153 6.41 9.51 4.11
C ASN A 153 6.79 9.54 2.63
N TYR A 154 6.94 10.73 2.04
CA TYR A 154 7.37 10.89 0.65
C TYR A 154 8.75 10.26 0.40
N VAL A 155 9.73 10.52 1.27
CA VAL A 155 11.07 9.94 1.17
C VAL A 155 11.02 8.43 1.24
N ALA A 156 10.25 7.87 2.18
CA ALA A 156 10.08 6.42 2.29
C ALA A 156 9.51 5.80 1.01
N VAL A 157 8.52 6.45 0.39
CA VAL A 157 7.92 6.01 -0.87
C VAL A 157 8.91 6.09 -2.02
N VAL A 158 9.65 7.19 -2.17
CA VAL A 158 10.65 7.37 -3.23
C VAL A 158 11.76 6.33 -3.11
N ASP A 159 12.27 6.10 -1.92
CA ASP A 159 13.33 5.13 -1.66
C ASP A 159 12.88 3.72 -2.02
N GLU A 160 11.65 3.34 -1.65
CA GLU A 160 11.11 2.03 -1.97
C GLU A 160 10.92 1.83 -3.48
N ILE A 161 10.37 2.83 -4.17
CA ILE A 161 10.19 2.77 -5.63
C ILE A 161 11.54 2.66 -6.34
N LEU A 162 12.55 3.43 -5.92
CA LEU A 162 13.89 3.37 -6.52
C LEU A 162 14.59 2.03 -6.24
N ARG A 163 14.41 1.46 -5.03
CA ARG A 163 14.93 0.15 -4.65
C ARG A 163 14.26 -0.97 -5.44
N GLY A 164 12.96 -0.85 -5.69
CA GLY A 164 12.17 -1.80 -6.47
C GLY A 164 12.42 -1.79 -7.98
N ARG A 165 13.43 -1.06 -8.48
CA ARG A 165 13.73 -0.99 -9.91
C ARG A 165 14.10 -2.37 -10.46
N PRO A 166 13.34 -2.90 -11.46
CA PRO A 166 13.69 -4.14 -12.13
C PRO A 166 15.01 -4.00 -12.89
N SER A 167 15.84 -5.04 -12.89
CA SER A 167 17.10 -5.08 -13.68
C SER A 167 16.85 -4.97 -15.18
N ALA A 168 15.69 -5.45 -15.64
CA ALA A 168 15.26 -5.36 -17.03
C ALA A 168 14.82 -3.95 -17.47
N ALA A 169 14.62 -3.00 -16.52
CA ALA A 169 14.23 -1.63 -16.83
C ALA A 169 15.43 -0.82 -17.33
N LYS A 170 15.48 -0.54 -18.63
CA LYS A 170 16.54 0.25 -19.29
C LYS A 170 16.18 1.74 -19.32
N GLY A 171 17.20 2.60 -19.25
CA GLY A 171 17.04 4.05 -19.37
C GLY A 171 16.50 4.73 -18.10
N LYS A 172 15.79 5.86 -18.26
CA LYS A 172 15.23 6.65 -17.14
C LYS A 172 14.08 5.90 -16.51
N TYR A 173 14.27 5.48 -15.24
CA TYR A 173 13.28 4.66 -14.51
C TYR A 173 12.07 5.48 -14.07
N VAL A 174 12.27 6.60 -13.38
CA VAL A 174 11.19 7.54 -13.04
C VAL A 174 11.09 8.59 -14.13
N LYS A 175 10.07 8.52 -14.98
CA LYS A 175 9.86 9.46 -16.10
C LYS A 175 9.23 10.76 -15.63
N SER A 176 8.23 10.68 -14.79
CA SER A 176 7.60 11.82 -14.13
C SER A 176 7.10 11.45 -12.75
N LEU A 177 6.99 12.42 -11.89
CA LEU A 177 6.41 12.34 -10.56
C LEU A 177 5.48 13.54 -10.38
N THR A 178 4.28 13.28 -9.91
CA THR A 178 3.28 14.31 -9.64
C THR A 178 2.74 14.14 -8.23
N LEU A 179 2.71 15.21 -7.47
CA LEU A 179 2.07 15.31 -6.17
C LEU A 179 0.70 15.96 -6.35
N THR A 180 -0.32 15.42 -5.69
CA THR A 180 -1.67 16.00 -5.74
C THR A 180 -2.41 15.77 -4.43
N THR A 181 -3.43 16.58 -4.18
CA THR A 181 -4.47 16.28 -3.20
C THR A 181 -5.73 15.83 -3.93
N THR A 182 -6.68 15.24 -3.21
CA THR A 182 -7.91 14.65 -3.81
C THR A 182 -8.62 15.63 -4.76
N MET A 183 -8.70 16.91 -4.42
CA MET A 183 -9.37 17.94 -5.22
C MET A 183 -8.41 19.02 -5.73
N GLY A 184 -7.12 18.86 -5.47
CA GLY A 184 -6.11 19.84 -5.84
C GLY A 184 -5.55 19.64 -7.25
N PRO A 185 -4.80 20.62 -7.77
CA PRO A 185 -4.05 20.46 -9.02
C PRO A 185 -2.89 19.49 -8.83
N GLY A 186 -2.47 18.85 -9.92
CA GLY A 186 -1.26 18.05 -9.96
C GLY A 186 -0.01 18.94 -10.03
N ILE A 187 0.91 18.77 -9.08
CA ILE A 187 2.18 19.50 -9.01
C ILE A 187 3.30 18.57 -9.50
N ALA A 188 3.94 18.92 -10.61
CA ALA A 188 5.05 18.15 -11.15
C ALA A 188 6.31 18.35 -10.30
N ILE A 189 6.97 17.25 -9.96
CA ILE A 189 8.24 17.24 -9.20
C ILE A 189 9.39 16.91 -10.15
N ASP A 190 10.53 17.61 -10.01
CA ASP A 190 11.72 17.33 -10.80
C ASP A 190 12.28 15.95 -10.48
N THR A 191 12.25 15.07 -11.47
CA THR A 191 12.72 13.69 -11.35
C THR A 191 14.24 13.55 -11.24
N ASN A 192 15.00 14.59 -11.43
CA ASN A 192 16.45 14.61 -11.23
C ASN A 192 16.82 14.90 -9.77
N ARG A 193 15.88 15.47 -9.01
CA ARG A 193 16.06 15.93 -7.62
C ARG A 193 15.11 15.22 -6.65
N LEU A 194 14.77 13.97 -6.92
CA LEU A 194 13.81 13.20 -6.10
C LEU A 194 14.21 13.03 -4.63
N LYS A 195 15.52 13.02 -4.34
CA LYS A 195 16.08 12.84 -2.99
C LYS A 195 16.62 14.14 -2.37
N ASP A 196 16.59 15.25 -3.10
CA ASP A 196 16.98 16.54 -2.57
C ASP A 196 15.87 17.06 -1.63
N THR A 197 15.83 16.50 -0.43
CA THR A 197 14.92 16.92 0.63
C THR A 197 15.53 18.01 1.51
N ASP A 198 16.68 18.54 1.15
CA ASP A 198 17.26 19.75 1.71
C ASP A 198 16.47 20.99 1.26
N ALA A 199 15.19 20.99 1.57
CA ALA A 199 14.50 22.26 1.74
C ALA A 199 15.21 23.01 2.88
N PRO A 200 15.52 24.32 2.72
CA PRO A 200 16.06 25.09 3.82
C PRO A 200 15.15 24.87 5.02
N ARG A 201 15.71 24.37 6.12
CA ARG A 201 15.00 24.30 7.38
C ARG A 201 14.48 25.70 7.63
N ALA A 202 13.16 25.89 7.46
CA ALA A 202 12.51 27.10 7.93
C ALA A 202 12.88 27.19 9.41
N GLU A 203 13.74 28.14 9.75
CA GLU A 203 14.08 28.44 11.13
C GLU A 203 12.76 28.65 11.84
N ALA A 204 12.51 27.83 12.87
CA ALA A 204 11.36 28.01 13.71
C ALA A 204 11.43 29.43 14.26
N PRO A 205 10.35 30.24 14.17
CA PRO A 205 10.34 31.55 14.80
C PRO A 205 10.57 31.35 16.31
N ALA A 206 11.53 32.09 16.86
CA ALA A 206 11.91 32.11 18.25
C ALA A 206 10.74 32.54 19.16
#